data_da6f2f77884a397c63da2e00df108003
#
_entry.id   da6f2f77884a397c63da2e00df108003
#
_cell.length_a   1.000
_cell.length_b   1.000
_cell.length_c   1.000
_cell.angle_alpha   90.00
_cell.angle_beta   90.00
_cell.angle_gamma   90.00
#
_symmetry.space_group_name_H-M   'P 1'
#
loop_
_entity.id
_entity.type
_entity.pdbx_description
1 polymer ?
#
loop_
_entity_poly.entity_id
_entity_poly.type
_entity_poly.pdbx_seq_one_letter_code
_entity_poly.pdbx_strand_id
1 'polypeptide(L)'
;MWRYASPVAIHWGDEWPELLRPLLPPGPGLLIHYPGFPADDAAVLPAGTAAYDRVEANPTPEQVQRAIDAALPLRPRWIVAVGGGSVLDTAKLVRLALACRCPSVEALLRAVPEPAGGGPLLIAAPTTHGTGAELTMWSTVWDVGGRRKLSLAHPANAPDIAAYCPPLTYGLPLPASLAATLDALAHALEALWNRGANPVSDEMAMTAVAGIAAGLERLDDPVPPPVRAGLLRASMFAGLAFAATRTAAAHSISYPLTLRLGIPHGIACAMTLPALWRVNAPRMAAKAERLRQRLDGEDPAAMLERLRRFAAARVPFTLSAYGARPQDIGELAQASFTKGRMDNNLVDLDEAAVRAILAEILG
;
A
#
# COMPACT_ATOMS: atom_id res chain seq x y z
N MET A 1 2.88 -14.38 23.39
CA MET A 1 2.65 -15.37 22.29
C MET A 1 2.36 -14.57 21.02
N TRP A 2 2.93 -14.93 19.86
CA TRP A 2 2.68 -14.26 18.57
C TRP A 2 2.22 -15.32 17.54
N ARG A 3 1.53 -14.86 16.49
CA ARG A 3 1.11 -15.68 15.35
C ARG A 3 1.39 -14.91 14.07
N TYR A 4 1.95 -15.56 13.08
CA TYR A 4 2.05 -15.08 11.71
C TYR A 4 1.22 -15.98 10.80
N ALA A 5 0.43 -15.38 9.91
CA ALA A 5 -0.29 -16.09 8.85
C ALA A 5 -0.49 -15.13 7.66
N SER A 6 -0.22 -15.61 6.46
CA SER A 6 -0.60 -14.96 5.21
C SER A 6 -1.67 -15.84 4.54
N PRO A 7 -2.88 -15.33 4.32
CA PRO A 7 -3.93 -16.08 3.62
C PRO A 7 -3.74 -16.05 2.10
N VAL A 8 -2.85 -15.20 1.58
CA VAL A 8 -2.66 -14.94 0.15
C VAL A 8 -1.54 -15.84 -0.39
N ALA A 9 -1.85 -16.61 -1.43
CA ALA A 9 -0.83 -17.35 -2.18
C ALA A 9 -0.04 -16.37 -3.07
N ILE A 10 1.29 -16.52 -3.10
CA ILE A 10 2.18 -15.65 -3.87
C ILE A 10 2.70 -16.40 -5.08
N HIS A 11 2.49 -15.83 -6.27
CA HIS A 11 3.05 -16.31 -7.52
C HIS A 11 3.93 -15.21 -8.12
N TRP A 12 5.10 -15.60 -8.64
CA TRP A 12 6.06 -14.70 -9.27
C TRP A 12 6.49 -15.25 -10.62
N GLY A 13 6.45 -14.41 -11.66
CA GLY A 13 6.89 -14.76 -13.00
C GLY A 13 7.20 -13.53 -13.83
N ASP A 14 8.06 -13.68 -14.83
CA ASP A 14 8.47 -12.57 -15.70
C ASP A 14 7.60 -12.47 -16.97
N GLU A 15 6.84 -13.52 -17.27
CA GLU A 15 5.94 -13.59 -18.43
C GLU A 15 4.47 -13.61 -17.95
N TRP A 16 3.76 -12.52 -18.20
CA TRP A 16 2.39 -12.32 -17.72
C TRP A 16 1.41 -13.42 -18.17
N PRO A 17 1.38 -13.84 -19.45
CA PRO A 17 0.49 -14.91 -19.90
C PRO A 17 0.76 -16.25 -19.22
N GLU A 18 2.04 -16.60 -19.04
CA GLU A 18 2.47 -17.86 -18.44
C GLU A 18 2.17 -17.89 -16.94
N LEU A 19 2.33 -16.76 -16.27
CA LEU A 19 2.00 -16.61 -14.86
C LEU A 19 0.48 -16.73 -14.62
N LEU A 20 -0.34 -16.08 -15.45
CA LEU A 20 -1.78 -15.93 -15.19
C LEU A 20 -2.62 -17.13 -15.61
N ARG A 21 -2.39 -17.68 -16.83
CA ARG A 21 -3.25 -18.73 -17.38
C ARG A 21 -3.49 -19.94 -16.47
N PRO A 22 -2.48 -20.53 -15.80
CA PRO A 22 -2.70 -21.67 -14.93
C PRO A 22 -3.49 -21.35 -13.65
N LEU A 23 -3.64 -20.07 -13.31
CA LEU A 23 -4.35 -19.63 -12.12
C LEU A 23 -5.86 -19.45 -12.35
N LEU A 24 -6.30 -19.40 -13.61
CA LEU A 24 -7.69 -19.12 -13.97
C LEU A 24 -8.55 -20.39 -13.98
N PRO A 25 -9.57 -20.49 -13.11
CA PRO A 25 -10.54 -21.59 -13.22
C PRO A 25 -11.47 -21.38 -14.41
N PRO A 26 -12.11 -22.45 -14.93
CA PRO A 26 -13.09 -22.32 -16.00
C PRO A 26 -14.31 -21.52 -15.55
N GLY A 27 -14.88 -20.73 -16.48
CA GLY A 27 -16.11 -19.96 -16.27
C GLY A 27 -15.96 -18.47 -16.54
N PRO A 28 -17.04 -17.70 -16.32
CA PRO A 28 -17.04 -16.27 -16.59
C PRO A 28 -16.06 -15.53 -15.67
N GLY A 29 -15.33 -14.58 -16.24
CA GLY A 29 -14.34 -13.78 -15.55
C GLY A 29 -14.58 -12.29 -15.67
N LEU A 30 -14.01 -11.55 -14.74
CA LEU A 30 -14.00 -10.09 -14.73
C LEU A 30 -12.56 -9.60 -14.57
N LEU A 31 -12.11 -8.77 -15.51
CA LEU A 31 -10.88 -7.99 -15.39
C LEU A 31 -11.22 -6.60 -14.83
N ILE A 32 -10.60 -6.21 -13.73
CA ILE A 32 -10.65 -4.84 -13.20
C ILE A 32 -9.26 -4.24 -13.33
N HIS A 33 -9.14 -3.13 -14.06
CA HIS A 33 -7.83 -2.54 -14.35
C HIS A 33 -7.88 -1.01 -14.38
N TYR A 34 -6.70 -0.38 -14.40
CA TYR A 34 -6.58 1.06 -14.55
C TYR A 34 -6.86 1.49 -16.01
N PRO A 35 -7.33 2.73 -16.24
CA PRO A 35 -7.51 3.26 -17.60
C PRO A 35 -6.20 3.24 -18.39
N GLY A 36 -6.22 2.66 -19.58
CA GLY A 36 -5.02 2.54 -20.44
C GLY A 36 -4.17 1.29 -20.18
N PHE A 37 -4.68 0.28 -19.47
CA PHE A 37 -4.03 -1.03 -19.42
C PHE A 37 -3.90 -1.60 -20.84
N PRO A 38 -2.72 -2.11 -21.26
CA PRO A 38 -2.50 -2.53 -22.64
C PRO A 38 -3.46 -3.63 -23.09
N ALA A 39 -4.02 -3.48 -24.30
CA ALA A 39 -4.96 -4.45 -24.85
C ALA A 39 -4.34 -5.84 -25.04
N ASP A 40 -3.06 -5.90 -25.43
CA ASP A 40 -2.32 -7.16 -25.59
C ASP A 40 -2.16 -7.90 -24.25
N ASP A 41 -1.95 -7.19 -23.16
CA ASP A 41 -1.88 -7.78 -21.82
C ASP A 41 -3.27 -8.25 -21.36
N ALA A 42 -4.35 -7.57 -21.75
CA ALA A 42 -5.71 -8.02 -21.50
C ALA A 42 -6.11 -9.24 -22.36
N ALA A 43 -5.57 -9.35 -23.58
CA ALA A 43 -5.87 -10.43 -24.52
C ALA A 43 -5.39 -11.83 -24.07
N VAL A 44 -4.56 -11.90 -23.02
CA VAL A 44 -4.16 -13.20 -22.42
C VAL A 44 -5.29 -13.90 -21.68
N LEU A 45 -6.35 -13.15 -21.33
CA LEU A 45 -7.52 -13.67 -20.65
C LEU A 45 -8.44 -14.46 -21.61
N PRO A 46 -9.23 -15.41 -21.11
CA PRO A 46 -10.19 -16.15 -21.92
C PRO A 46 -11.14 -15.23 -22.67
N ALA A 47 -11.48 -15.60 -23.91
CA ALA A 47 -12.45 -14.86 -24.71
C ALA A 47 -13.79 -14.73 -23.98
N GLY A 48 -14.39 -13.54 -24.06
CA GLY A 48 -15.64 -13.23 -23.34
C GLY A 48 -15.42 -12.80 -21.87
N THR A 49 -14.19 -12.61 -21.42
CA THR A 49 -13.92 -11.95 -20.14
C THR A 49 -14.46 -10.52 -20.16
N ALA A 50 -15.30 -10.17 -19.19
CA ALA A 50 -15.77 -8.80 -19.01
C ALA A 50 -14.64 -7.92 -18.45
N ALA A 51 -14.63 -6.64 -18.83
CA ALA A 51 -13.64 -5.69 -18.31
C ALA A 51 -14.31 -4.47 -17.65
N TYR A 52 -13.69 -3.96 -16.60
CA TYR A 52 -14.02 -2.71 -15.93
C TYR A 52 -12.75 -1.86 -15.76
N ASP A 53 -12.69 -0.73 -16.46
CA ASP A 53 -11.52 0.15 -16.57
C ASP A 53 -11.71 1.55 -15.98
N ARG A 54 -12.80 1.76 -15.21
CA ARG A 54 -13.19 3.08 -14.69
C ARG A 54 -12.75 3.28 -13.24
N VAL A 55 -11.56 2.79 -12.88
CA VAL A 55 -11.00 2.98 -11.55
C VAL A 55 -10.05 4.16 -11.57
N GLU A 56 -10.40 5.19 -10.82
CA GLU A 56 -9.58 6.38 -10.61
C GLU A 56 -8.68 6.23 -9.36
N ALA A 57 -7.67 7.10 -9.26
CA ALA A 57 -6.83 7.16 -8.05
C ALA A 57 -7.66 7.63 -6.85
N ASN A 58 -7.45 7.00 -5.69
CA ASN A 58 -8.17 7.29 -4.45
C ASN A 58 -9.70 7.13 -4.59
N PRO A 59 -10.20 5.92 -4.89
CA PRO A 59 -11.60 5.70 -5.25
C PRO A 59 -12.57 6.16 -4.16
N THR A 60 -13.66 6.83 -4.59
CA THR A 60 -14.75 7.24 -3.69
C THR A 60 -15.77 6.11 -3.52
N PRO A 61 -16.67 6.18 -2.51
CA PRO A 61 -17.77 5.21 -2.36
C PRO A 61 -18.60 5.07 -3.63
N GLU A 62 -18.91 6.16 -4.34
CA GLU A 62 -19.70 6.15 -5.56
C GLU A 62 -18.97 5.46 -6.73
N GLN A 63 -17.64 5.60 -6.80
CA GLN A 63 -16.83 4.93 -7.83
C GLN A 63 -16.79 3.43 -7.57
N VAL A 64 -16.59 3.00 -6.32
CA VAL A 64 -16.65 1.59 -5.93
C VAL A 64 -18.05 1.02 -6.17
N GLN A 65 -19.11 1.78 -5.85
CA GLN A 65 -20.49 1.35 -6.10
C GLN A 65 -20.72 1.05 -7.59
N ARG A 66 -20.24 1.93 -8.48
CA ARG A 66 -20.34 1.68 -9.93
C ARG A 66 -19.63 0.39 -10.37
N ALA A 67 -18.49 0.07 -9.75
CA ALA A 67 -17.78 -1.18 -10.05
C ALA A 67 -18.56 -2.41 -9.54
N ILE A 68 -19.18 -2.32 -8.36
CA ILE A 68 -20.07 -3.36 -7.81
C ILE A 68 -21.26 -3.57 -8.75
N ASP A 69 -21.95 -2.50 -9.14
CA ASP A 69 -23.14 -2.55 -10.00
C ASP A 69 -22.83 -3.19 -11.37
N ALA A 70 -21.64 -2.89 -11.91
CA ALA A 70 -21.17 -3.49 -13.15
C ALA A 70 -20.88 -5.02 -13.01
N ALA A 71 -20.38 -5.44 -11.86
CA ALA A 71 -20.01 -6.83 -11.60
C ALA A 71 -21.19 -7.75 -11.25
N LEU A 72 -22.23 -7.22 -10.59
CA LEU A 72 -23.38 -8.00 -10.11
C LEU A 72 -24.07 -8.87 -11.19
N PRO A 73 -24.39 -8.34 -12.40
CA PRO A 73 -25.07 -9.14 -13.43
C PRO A 73 -24.14 -10.21 -14.06
N LEU A 74 -22.83 -10.01 -13.99
CA LEU A 74 -21.83 -10.90 -14.62
C LEU A 74 -21.64 -12.21 -13.84
N ARG A 75 -21.87 -12.20 -12.53
CA ARG A 75 -21.65 -13.35 -11.62
C ARG A 75 -20.31 -14.05 -11.89
N PRO A 76 -19.18 -13.32 -11.87
CA PRO A 76 -17.90 -13.88 -12.25
C PRO A 76 -17.50 -15.01 -11.30
N ARG A 77 -16.83 -16.03 -11.81
CA ARG A 77 -16.19 -17.08 -11.01
C ARG A 77 -14.82 -16.66 -10.54
N TRP A 78 -14.20 -15.73 -11.24
CA TRP A 78 -12.90 -15.15 -10.90
C TRP A 78 -12.84 -13.67 -11.28
N ILE A 79 -12.03 -12.95 -10.55
CA ILE A 79 -11.68 -11.56 -10.81
C ILE A 79 -10.16 -11.47 -10.89
N VAL A 80 -9.66 -10.90 -11.97
CA VAL A 80 -8.26 -10.48 -12.10
C VAL A 80 -8.22 -8.97 -11.92
N ALA A 81 -7.47 -8.49 -10.94
CA ALA A 81 -7.26 -7.07 -10.66
C ALA A 81 -5.84 -6.67 -11.06
N VAL A 82 -5.69 -5.82 -12.08
CA VAL A 82 -4.37 -5.35 -12.55
C VAL A 82 -4.24 -3.85 -12.34
N GLY A 83 -3.41 -3.43 -11.39
CA GLY A 83 -3.24 -2.01 -11.10
C GLY A 83 -2.55 -1.71 -9.78
N GLY A 84 -2.53 -0.44 -9.42
CA GLY A 84 -2.09 0.02 -8.11
C GLY A 84 -3.15 -0.21 -7.02
N GLY A 85 -2.86 0.27 -5.81
CA GLY A 85 -3.73 0.07 -4.64
C GLY A 85 -5.20 0.43 -4.86
N SER A 86 -5.51 1.47 -5.64
CA SER A 86 -6.88 1.89 -5.95
C SER A 86 -7.66 0.80 -6.72
N VAL A 87 -7.03 0.18 -7.70
CA VAL A 87 -7.63 -0.92 -8.49
C VAL A 87 -7.81 -2.15 -7.59
N LEU A 88 -6.76 -2.52 -6.85
CA LEU A 88 -6.78 -3.69 -6.01
C LEU A 88 -7.82 -3.57 -4.89
N ASP A 89 -7.92 -2.41 -4.26
CA ASP A 89 -8.92 -2.15 -3.21
C ASP A 89 -10.35 -2.14 -3.75
N THR A 90 -10.56 -1.57 -4.94
CA THR A 90 -11.87 -1.64 -5.63
C THR A 90 -12.25 -3.09 -5.92
N ALA A 91 -11.34 -3.89 -6.47
CA ALA A 91 -11.59 -5.29 -6.80
C ALA A 91 -11.89 -6.15 -5.56
N LYS A 92 -11.19 -5.89 -4.45
CA LYS A 92 -11.47 -6.54 -3.16
C LYS A 92 -12.89 -6.23 -2.67
N LEU A 93 -13.33 -4.98 -2.76
CA LEU A 93 -14.67 -4.57 -2.36
C LEU A 93 -15.74 -5.16 -3.30
N VAL A 94 -15.49 -5.21 -4.62
CA VAL A 94 -16.36 -5.91 -5.58
C VAL A 94 -16.48 -7.38 -5.23
N ARG A 95 -15.36 -8.06 -5.00
CA ARG A 95 -15.34 -9.48 -4.58
C ARG A 95 -16.13 -9.70 -3.30
N LEU A 96 -15.93 -8.82 -2.29
CA LEU A 96 -16.61 -8.92 -1.01
C LEU A 96 -18.11 -8.69 -1.14
N ALA A 97 -18.54 -7.72 -1.96
CA ALA A 97 -19.96 -7.47 -2.26
C ALA A 97 -20.63 -8.70 -2.85
N LEU A 98 -19.97 -9.38 -3.80
CA LEU A 98 -20.46 -10.61 -4.41
C LEU A 98 -20.51 -11.78 -3.40
N ALA A 99 -19.45 -11.95 -2.59
CA ALA A 99 -19.35 -13.02 -1.60
C ALA A 99 -20.42 -12.89 -0.49
N CYS A 100 -20.67 -11.66 -0.03
CA CYS A 100 -21.67 -11.37 1.01
C CYS A 100 -23.07 -11.17 0.46
N ARG A 101 -23.29 -11.19 -0.86
CA ARG A 101 -24.54 -10.82 -1.53
C ARG A 101 -25.05 -9.45 -1.05
N CYS A 102 -24.12 -8.53 -0.81
CA CYS A 102 -24.38 -7.18 -0.34
C CYS A 102 -24.06 -6.18 -1.45
N PRO A 103 -25.05 -5.67 -2.20
CA PRO A 103 -24.80 -4.81 -3.35
C PRO A 103 -24.43 -3.36 -2.99
N SER A 104 -24.47 -2.98 -1.71
CA SER A 104 -24.20 -1.62 -1.25
C SER A 104 -22.81 -1.49 -0.63
N VAL A 105 -21.96 -0.64 -1.22
CA VAL A 105 -20.66 -0.31 -0.64
C VAL A 105 -20.78 0.37 0.72
N GLU A 106 -21.79 1.23 0.92
CA GLU A 106 -22.02 1.87 2.22
C GLU A 106 -22.36 0.85 3.31
N ALA A 107 -23.17 -0.16 2.96
CA ALA A 107 -23.51 -1.24 3.90
C ALA A 107 -22.24 -2.04 4.25
N LEU A 108 -21.40 -2.38 3.29
CA LEU A 108 -20.11 -3.05 3.53
C LEU A 108 -19.18 -2.20 4.42
N LEU A 109 -19.05 -0.90 4.15
CA LEU A 109 -18.21 0.01 4.93
C LEU A 109 -18.71 0.20 6.36
N ARG A 110 -20.03 0.05 6.58
CA ARG A 110 -20.65 0.14 7.91
C ARG A 110 -20.49 -1.15 8.72
N ALA A 111 -20.79 -2.28 8.11
CA ALA A 111 -20.64 -3.61 8.71
C ALA A 111 -20.60 -4.67 7.60
N VAL A 112 -19.56 -5.51 7.59
CA VAL A 112 -19.46 -6.60 6.62
C VAL A 112 -20.36 -7.74 7.05
N PRO A 113 -21.37 -8.14 6.24
CA PRO A 113 -22.15 -9.34 6.51
C PRO A 113 -21.28 -10.60 6.39
N GLU A 114 -21.71 -11.67 7.07
CA GLU A 114 -21.07 -12.97 6.87
C GLU A 114 -21.14 -13.39 5.38
N PRO A 115 -20.02 -13.83 4.78
CA PRO A 115 -20.06 -14.33 3.41
C PRO A 115 -21.03 -15.51 3.25
N ALA A 116 -21.94 -15.40 2.31
CA ALA A 116 -22.99 -16.41 2.07
C ALA A 116 -22.50 -17.65 1.30
N GLY A 117 -21.20 -17.79 1.13
CA GLY A 117 -20.51 -18.85 0.38
C GLY A 117 -19.23 -18.32 -0.24
N GLY A 118 -18.47 -19.14 -0.97
CA GLY A 118 -17.27 -18.70 -1.66
C GLY A 118 -17.58 -17.63 -2.69
N GLY A 119 -16.95 -16.45 -2.55
CA GLY A 119 -16.95 -15.42 -3.59
C GLY A 119 -16.13 -15.86 -4.82
N PRO A 120 -16.06 -15.03 -5.87
CA PRO A 120 -15.15 -15.29 -6.97
C PRO A 120 -13.69 -15.34 -6.48
N LEU A 121 -12.87 -16.20 -7.14
CA LEU A 121 -11.43 -16.19 -6.91
C LEU A 121 -10.89 -14.79 -7.26
N LEU A 122 -10.12 -14.18 -6.36
CA LEU A 122 -9.50 -12.87 -6.60
C LEU A 122 -8.00 -13.03 -6.78
N ILE A 123 -7.53 -12.71 -7.99
CA ILE A 123 -6.10 -12.63 -8.33
C ILE A 123 -5.74 -11.14 -8.40
N ALA A 124 -4.85 -10.71 -7.54
CA ALA A 124 -4.35 -9.33 -7.48
C ALA A 124 -2.96 -9.25 -8.12
N ALA A 125 -2.84 -8.49 -9.21
CA ALA A 125 -1.60 -8.24 -9.92
C ALA A 125 -1.19 -6.78 -9.79
N PRO A 126 -0.23 -6.45 -8.88
CA PRO A 126 0.18 -5.08 -8.66
C PRO A 126 1.00 -4.54 -9.83
N THR A 127 0.70 -3.32 -10.26
CA THR A 127 1.49 -2.55 -11.23
C THR A 127 2.31 -1.44 -10.57
N THR A 128 2.24 -1.35 -9.24
CA THR A 128 3.03 -0.44 -8.40
C THR A 128 3.78 -1.24 -7.33
N HIS A 129 4.89 -0.71 -6.86
CA HIS A 129 5.73 -1.34 -5.84
C HIS A 129 5.67 -0.58 -4.51
N GLY A 130 4.46 -0.47 -3.91
CA GLY A 130 4.27 0.37 -2.72
C GLY A 130 3.24 -0.13 -1.73
N THR A 131 1.98 -0.18 -2.15
CA THR A 131 0.82 -0.26 -1.25
C THR A 131 0.65 -1.58 -0.52
N GLY A 132 1.17 -2.71 -1.05
CA GLY A 132 0.93 -4.05 -0.50
C GLY A 132 -0.54 -4.46 -0.44
N ALA A 133 -1.42 -3.79 -1.22
CA ALA A 133 -2.86 -4.04 -1.21
C ALA A 133 -3.19 -5.48 -1.64
N GLU A 134 -2.34 -6.08 -2.46
CA GLU A 134 -2.42 -7.47 -2.93
C GLU A 134 -2.20 -8.50 -1.83
N LEU A 135 -1.63 -8.11 -0.69
CA LEU A 135 -1.30 -9.01 0.43
C LEU A 135 -2.15 -8.75 1.68
N THR A 136 -3.07 -7.79 1.62
CA THR A 136 -3.77 -7.32 2.80
C THR A 136 -5.28 -7.50 2.72
N MET A 137 -5.92 -7.61 3.88
CA MET A 137 -7.37 -7.69 4.02
C MET A 137 -8.04 -6.30 4.11
N TRP A 138 -7.28 -5.22 3.95
CA TRP A 138 -7.81 -3.85 4.01
C TRP A 138 -8.14 -3.34 2.63
N SER A 139 -9.22 -2.58 2.53
CA SER A 139 -9.51 -1.72 1.39
C SER A 139 -9.75 -0.31 1.84
N THR A 140 -9.25 0.65 1.08
CA THR A 140 -9.38 2.07 1.35
C THR A 140 -10.34 2.73 0.37
N VAL A 141 -11.24 3.55 0.90
CA VAL A 141 -12.18 4.37 0.13
C VAL A 141 -12.08 5.81 0.66
N TRP A 142 -12.08 6.79 -0.23
CA TRP A 142 -11.85 8.19 0.12
C TRP A 142 -13.19 8.96 0.09
N ASP A 143 -13.68 9.32 1.26
CA ASP A 143 -14.82 10.22 1.41
C ASP A 143 -14.30 11.67 1.33
N VAL A 144 -14.22 12.18 0.10
CA VAL A 144 -13.70 13.52 -0.17
C VAL A 144 -14.58 14.59 0.47
N GLY A 145 -15.91 14.45 0.40
CA GLY A 145 -16.85 15.39 0.99
C GLY A 145 -16.75 15.45 2.51
N GLY A 146 -16.62 14.30 3.16
CA GLY A 146 -16.42 14.18 4.60
C GLY A 146 -14.97 14.36 5.06
N ARG A 147 -14.02 14.58 4.13
CA ARG A 147 -12.58 14.68 4.40
C ARG A 147 -12.06 13.52 5.25
N ARG A 148 -12.48 12.31 4.91
CA ARG A 148 -12.15 11.10 5.68
C ARG A 148 -11.61 10.00 4.76
N LYS A 149 -10.64 9.26 5.29
CA LYS A 149 -10.21 7.98 4.74
C LYS A 149 -11.00 6.87 5.43
N LEU A 150 -11.85 6.18 4.68
CA LEU A 150 -12.61 5.03 5.16
C LEU A 150 -11.79 3.77 4.86
N SER A 151 -11.65 2.88 5.85
CA SER A 151 -10.92 1.63 5.69
C SER A 151 -11.80 0.47 6.14
N LEU A 152 -12.05 -0.46 5.24
CA LEU A 152 -12.66 -1.74 5.55
C LEU A 152 -11.57 -2.76 5.86
N ALA A 153 -11.72 -3.50 6.93
CA ALA A 153 -10.81 -4.57 7.34
C ALA A 153 -11.63 -5.83 7.62
N HIS A 154 -11.52 -6.84 6.76
CA HIS A 154 -12.21 -8.11 6.94
C HIS A 154 -11.40 -9.25 6.30
N PRO A 155 -11.26 -10.44 6.94
CA PRO A 155 -10.50 -11.56 6.38
C PRO A 155 -10.95 -11.95 4.97
N ALA A 156 -12.27 -11.98 4.71
CA ALA A 156 -12.82 -12.27 3.39
C ALA A 156 -12.55 -11.19 2.33
N ASN A 157 -11.92 -10.07 2.67
CA ASN A 157 -11.52 -9.03 1.73
C ASN A 157 -10.08 -9.22 1.20
N ALA A 158 -9.31 -10.15 1.78
CA ALA A 158 -7.98 -10.45 1.28
C ALA A 158 -8.06 -11.14 -0.09
N PRO A 159 -7.17 -10.84 -1.05
CA PRO A 159 -7.05 -11.63 -2.28
C PRO A 159 -6.73 -13.10 -1.97
N ASP A 160 -7.09 -13.99 -2.88
CA ASP A 160 -6.68 -15.39 -2.79
C ASP A 160 -5.26 -15.58 -3.32
N ILE A 161 -4.90 -14.83 -4.37
CA ILE A 161 -3.60 -14.90 -5.04
C ILE A 161 -3.07 -13.49 -5.29
N ALA A 162 -1.80 -13.28 -4.98
CA ALA A 162 -0.99 -12.16 -5.44
C ALA A 162 -0.08 -12.63 -6.59
N ALA A 163 -0.28 -12.10 -7.79
CA ALA A 163 0.47 -12.44 -8.98
C ALA A 163 1.45 -11.32 -9.33
N TYR A 164 2.72 -11.51 -9.04
CA TYR A 164 3.79 -10.54 -9.27
C TYR A 164 4.44 -10.77 -10.63
N CYS A 165 4.31 -9.80 -11.51
CA CYS A 165 4.94 -9.79 -12.83
C CYS A 165 5.66 -8.44 -13.02
N PRO A 166 7.00 -8.39 -12.90
CA PRO A 166 7.75 -7.12 -13.01
C PRO A 166 7.44 -6.30 -14.27
N PRO A 167 7.28 -6.90 -15.46
CA PRO A 167 6.89 -6.18 -16.67
C PRO A 167 5.63 -5.31 -16.53
N LEU A 168 4.65 -5.71 -15.73
CA LEU A 168 3.44 -4.91 -15.49
C LEU A 168 3.75 -3.56 -14.79
N THR A 169 4.94 -3.41 -14.21
CA THR A 169 5.37 -2.16 -13.56
C THR A 169 6.15 -1.23 -14.48
N TYR A 170 6.53 -1.67 -15.71
CA TYR A 170 7.46 -0.92 -16.55
C TYR A 170 6.88 0.42 -17.04
N GLY A 171 5.56 0.50 -17.18
CA GLY A 171 4.87 1.74 -17.54
C GLY A 171 4.66 2.74 -16.39
N LEU A 172 5.04 2.40 -15.14
CA LEU A 172 4.82 3.29 -14.00
C LEU A 172 5.73 4.52 -14.10
N PRO A 173 5.19 5.76 -14.13
CA PRO A 173 5.99 6.99 -14.20
C PRO A 173 6.92 7.13 -13.00
N LEU A 174 8.08 7.77 -13.20
CA LEU A 174 9.09 7.98 -12.15
C LEU A 174 8.54 8.63 -10.87
N PRO A 175 7.73 9.70 -10.91
CA PRO A 175 7.17 10.28 -9.68
C PRO A 175 6.28 9.31 -8.91
N ALA A 176 5.49 8.49 -9.62
CA ALA A 176 4.65 7.46 -9.01
C ALA A 176 5.50 6.30 -8.45
N SER A 177 6.56 5.90 -9.16
CA SER A 177 7.54 4.92 -8.68
C SER A 177 8.20 5.38 -7.38
N LEU A 178 8.64 6.63 -7.32
CA LEU A 178 9.26 7.22 -6.13
C LEU A 178 8.28 7.23 -4.94
N ALA A 179 7.07 7.75 -5.15
CA ALA A 179 6.05 7.79 -4.10
C ALA A 179 5.69 6.38 -3.60
N ALA A 180 5.52 5.41 -4.51
CA ALA A 180 5.23 4.02 -4.16
C ALA A 180 6.38 3.38 -3.36
N THR A 181 7.63 3.57 -3.78
CA THR A 181 8.80 3.04 -3.06
C THR A 181 8.91 3.63 -1.65
N LEU A 182 8.63 4.92 -1.50
CA LEU A 182 8.63 5.60 -0.20
C LEU A 182 7.50 5.10 0.72
N ASP A 183 6.35 4.74 0.15
CA ASP A 183 5.25 4.11 0.87
C ASP A 183 5.65 2.71 1.39
N ALA A 184 6.27 1.90 0.51
CA ALA A 184 6.81 0.59 0.92
C ALA A 184 7.88 0.70 2.01
N LEU A 185 8.74 1.73 1.96
CA LEU A 185 9.72 2.00 3.03
C LEU A 185 9.02 2.31 4.36
N ALA A 186 7.98 3.13 4.32
CA ALA A 186 7.19 3.44 5.51
C ALA A 186 6.52 2.18 6.08
N HIS A 187 5.91 1.36 5.24
CA HIS A 187 5.33 0.07 5.64
C HIS A 187 6.34 -0.84 6.35
N ALA A 188 7.53 -1.00 5.76
CA ALA A 188 8.58 -1.85 6.30
C ALA A 188 9.12 -1.33 7.65
N LEU A 189 9.42 -0.04 7.73
CA LEU A 189 9.93 0.56 8.96
C LEU A 189 8.87 0.54 10.07
N GLU A 190 7.63 0.87 9.75
CA GLU A 190 6.54 0.80 10.73
C GLU A 190 6.29 -0.62 11.24
N ALA A 191 6.48 -1.64 10.40
CA ALA A 191 6.41 -3.02 10.86
C ALA A 191 7.50 -3.37 11.88
N LEU A 192 8.71 -2.78 11.77
CA LEU A 192 9.81 -2.97 12.73
C LEU A 192 9.53 -2.36 14.09
N TRP A 193 9.02 -1.13 14.13
CA TRP A 193 8.68 -0.42 15.36
C TRP A 193 7.20 -0.49 15.73
N ASN A 194 6.52 -1.56 15.33
CA ASN A 194 5.14 -1.81 15.68
C ASN A 194 5.04 -2.61 16.99
N ARG A 195 4.01 -2.34 17.80
CA ARG A 195 3.70 -3.13 19.00
C ARG A 195 3.32 -4.57 18.67
N GLY A 196 2.78 -4.83 17.49
CA GLY A 196 2.46 -6.15 16.97
C GLY A 196 3.60 -6.84 16.25
N ALA A 197 4.82 -6.27 16.24
CA ALA A 197 5.99 -6.85 15.58
C ALA A 197 6.35 -8.22 16.16
N ASN A 198 6.81 -9.11 15.29
CA ASN A 198 7.21 -10.45 15.64
C ASN A 198 8.42 -10.88 14.78
N PRO A 199 9.14 -11.97 15.12
CA PRO A 199 10.36 -12.35 14.41
C PRO A 199 10.18 -12.53 12.90
N VAL A 200 9.01 -13.00 12.44
CA VAL A 200 8.75 -13.19 11.00
C VAL A 200 8.55 -11.83 10.31
N SER A 201 7.70 -10.96 10.88
CA SER A 201 7.51 -9.62 10.33
C SER A 201 8.79 -8.79 10.35
N ASP A 202 9.65 -8.96 11.37
CA ASP A 202 10.94 -8.27 11.47
C ASP A 202 11.88 -8.65 10.31
N GLU A 203 12.02 -9.94 10.00
CA GLU A 203 12.87 -10.40 8.89
C GLU A 203 12.38 -9.90 7.54
N MET A 204 11.06 -9.95 7.31
CA MET A 204 10.45 -9.44 6.09
C MET A 204 10.66 -7.93 5.96
N ALA A 205 10.45 -7.18 7.04
CA ALA A 205 10.64 -5.74 7.07
C ALA A 205 12.10 -5.33 6.80
N MET A 206 13.07 -6.00 7.44
CA MET A 206 14.50 -5.74 7.22
C MET A 206 14.90 -6.05 5.78
N THR A 207 14.39 -7.15 5.21
CA THR A 207 14.62 -7.50 3.79
C THR A 207 14.05 -6.43 2.86
N ALA A 208 12.86 -5.92 3.16
CA ALA A 208 12.25 -4.83 2.41
C ALA A 208 13.06 -3.53 2.48
N VAL A 209 13.46 -3.11 3.69
CA VAL A 209 14.28 -1.89 3.88
C VAL A 209 15.58 -1.98 3.12
N ALA A 210 16.31 -3.09 3.22
CA ALA A 210 17.57 -3.29 2.50
C ALA A 210 17.36 -3.25 0.96
N GLY A 211 16.34 -3.92 0.46
CA GLY A 211 16.00 -3.90 -0.97
C GLY A 211 15.62 -2.51 -1.48
N ILE A 212 14.87 -1.74 -0.68
CA ILE A 212 14.52 -0.35 -1.02
C ILE A 212 15.76 0.56 -0.95
N ALA A 213 16.59 0.44 0.06
CA ALA A 213 17.82 1.22 0.19
C ALA A 213 18.76 1.00 -0.99
N ALA A 214 18.85 -0.23 -1.50
CA ALA A 214 19.66 -0.56 -2.68
C ALA A 214 19.03 -0.10 -4.01
N GLY A 215 17.70 0.03 -4.07
CA GLY A 215 16.97 0.30 -5.31
C GLY A 215 16.55 1.75 -5.50
N LEU A 216 16.19 2.48 -4.43
CA LEU A 216 15.58 3.81 -4.52
C LEU A 216 16.44 4.82 -5.28
N GLU A 217 17.74 4.89 -4.97
CA GLU A 217 18.66 5.84 -5.61
C GLU A 217 19.03 5.47 -7.06
N ARG A 218 18.59 4.30 -7.51
CA ARG A 218 18.71 3.84 -8.90
C ARG A 218 17.44 4.08 -9.72
N LEU A 219 16.48 4.83 -9.16
CA LEU A 219 15.30 5.31 -9.87
C LEU A 219 15.73 6.45 -10.82
N ASP A 220 16.03 6.09 -12.06
CA ASP A 220 16.29 7.00 -13.18
C ASP A 220 15.07 7.02 -14.14
N ASP A 221 15.12 7.82 -15.17
CA ASP A 221 14.10 7.87 -16.22
C ASP A 221 14.71 7.51 -17.58
N PRO A 222 14.36 6.36 -18.18
CA PRO A 222 13.44 5.32 -17.68
C PRO A 222 14.05 4.47 -16.55
N VAL A 223 13.19 4.01 -15.63
CA VAL A 223 13.62 3.14 -14.54
C VAL A 223 14.04 1.77 -15.09
N PRO A 224 15.27 1.30 -14.84
CA PRO A 224 15.75 0.04 -15.37
C PRO A 224 14.92 -1.17 -14.88
N PRO A 225 14.63 -2.15 -15.76
CA PRO A 225 13.84 -3.35 -15.39
C PRO A 225 14.34 -4.09 -14.15
N PRO A 226 15.65 -4.33 -13.94
CA PRO A 226 16.12 -4.99 -12.73
C PRO A 226 15.88 -4.19 -11.45
N VAL A 227 15.87 -2.86 -11.53
CA VAL A 227 15.54 -1.98 -10.40
C VAL A 227 14.06 -2.12 -10.06
N ARG A 228 13.17 -2.11 -11.07
CA ARG A 228 11.74 -2.31 -10.86
C ARG A 228 11.42 -3.67 -10.24
N ALA A 229 12.02 -4.75 -10.76
CA ALA A 229 11.85 -6.08 -10.19
C ALA A 229 12.34 -6.14 -8.73
N GLY A 230 13.49 -5.51 -8.44
CA GLY A 230 14.03 -5.40 -7.09
C GLY A 230 13.10 -4.66 -6.13
N LEU A 231 12.57 -3.50 -6.55
CA LEU A 231 11.64 -2.70 -5.76
C LEU A 231 10.28 -3.38 -5.60
N LEU A 232 9.77 -4.06 -6.62
CA LEU A 232 8.53 -4.85 -6.53
C LEU A 232 8.68 -5.98 -5.50
N ARG A 233 9.82 -6.68 -5.51
CA ARG A 233 10.13 -7.70 -4.51
C ARG A 233 10.25 -7.12 -3.10
N ALA A 234 10.92 -5.98 -2.95
CA ALA A 234 11.03 -5.29 -1.66
C ALA A 234 9.66 -4.85 -1.14
N SER A 235 8.80 -4.31 -2.01
CA SER A 235 7.41 -3.95 -1.67
C SER A 235 6.58 -5.17 -1.25
N MET A 236 6.76 -6.33 -1.89
CA MET A 236 6.14 -7.59 -1.48
C MET A 236 6.51 -7.95 -0.04
N PHE A 237 7.80 -7.88 0.31
CA PHE A 237 8.25 -8.15 1.68
C PHE A 237 7.72 -7.11 2.68
N ALA A 238 7.65 -5.83 2.31
CA ALA A 238 7.01 -4.80 3.12
C ALA A 238 5.52 -5.12 3.35
N GLY A 239 4.82 -5.54 2.30
CA GLY A 239 3.43 -5.97 2.34
C GLY A 239 3.20 -7.13 3.31
N LEU A 240 4.01 -8.18 3.23
CA LEU A 240 3.97 -9.33 4.14
C LEU A 240 4.24 -8.93 5.60
N ALA A 241 5.18 -8.00 5.82
CA ALA A 241 5.50 -7.52 7.16
C ALA A 241 4.32 -6.76 7.79
N PHE A 242 3.82 -5.71 7.11
CA PHE A 242 2.78 -4.88 7.70
C PHE A 242 1.39 -5.52 7.67
N ALA A 243 1.13 -6.49 6.80
CA ALA A 243 -0.09 -7.28 6.85
C ALA A 243 -0.30 -7.96 8.22
N ALA A 244 0.80 -8.35 8.88
CA ALA A 244 0.78 -8.95 10.21
C ALA A 244 0.73 -7.91 11.35
N THR A 245 1.38 -6.76 11.18
CA THR A 245 1.55 -5.76 12.25
C THR A 245 0.58 -4.58 12.16
N ARG A 246 0.06 -4.29 10.97
CA ARG A 246 -0.58 -3.02 10.59
C ARG A 246 0.43 -1.88 10.48
N THR A 247 -0.06 -0.71 10.03
CA THR A 247 0.72 0.54 9.99
C THR A 247 0.67 1.27 11.35
N ALA A 248 1.51 2.28 11.53
CA ALA A 248 1.67 3.00 12.78
C ALA A 248 1.60 4.55 12.60
N ALA A 249 2.51 5.28 13.24
CA ALA A 249 2.46 6.74 13.35
C ALA A 249 2.69 7.46 12.02
N ALA A 250 3.59 6.99 11.14
CA ALA A 250 3.86 7.63 9.85
C ALA A 250 2.59 7.68 8.99
N HIS A 251 1.88 6.56 8.88
CA HIS A 251 0.61 6.50 8.18
C HIS A 251 -0.48 7.33 8.86
N SER A 252 -0.55 7.31 10.20
CA SER A 252 -1.53 8.12 10.94
C SER A 252 -1.34 9.62 10.67
N ILE A 253 -0.10 10.10 10.69
CA ILE A 253 0.27 11.48 10.40
C ILE A 253 0.03 11.82 8.91
N SER A 254 0.27 10.89 7.99
CA SER A 254 0.12 11.15 6.56
C SER A 254 -1.32 11.47 6.13
N TYR A 255 -2.34 10.99 6.84
CA TYR A 255 -3.74 11.18 6.42
C TYR A 255 -4.16 12.63 6.32
N PRO A 256 -4.02 13.47 7.37
CA PRO A 256 -4.32 14.90 7.23
C PRO A 256 -3.42 15.60 6.20
N LEU A 257 -2.15 15.18 6.04
CA LEU A 257 -1.24 15.74 5.06
C LEU A 257 -1.74 15.48 3.63
N THR A 258 -2.17 14.26 3.34
CA THR A 258 -2.74 13.90 2.03
C THR A 258 -4.09 14.58 1.79
N LEU A 259 -5.00 14.54 2.77
CA LEU A 259 -6.36 15.04 2.60
C LEU A 259 -6.47 16.56 2.53
N ARG A 260 -5.60 17.29 3.26
CA ARG A 260 -5.70 18.75 3.37
C ARG A 260 -4.71 19.50 2.48
N LEU A 261 -3.51 18.90 2.28
CA LEU A 261 -2.44 19.54 1.52
C LEU A 261 -2.24 18.89 0.13
N GLY A 262 -2.91 17.79 -0.18
CA GLY A 262 -2.75 17.07 -1.45
C GLY A 262 -1.40 16.39 -1.62
N ILE A 263 -0.65 16.17 -0.53
CA ILE A 263 0.64 15.48 -0.60
C ILE A 263 0.43 14.02 -1.01
N PRO A 264 1.11 13.50 -2.04
CA PRO A 264 1.03 12.09 -2.39
C PRO A 264 1.33 11.20 -1.17
N HIS A 265 0.50 10.17 -0.94
CA HIS A 265 0.46 9.42 0.30
C HIS A 265 1.83 8.89 0.75
N GLY A 266 2.57 8.20 -0.13
CA GLY A 266 3.88 7.66 0.20
C GLY A 266 4.92 8.75 0.52
N ILE A 267 4.81 9.93 -0.10
CA ILE A 267 5.65 11.09 0.22
C ILE A 267 5.30 11.59 1.63
N ALA A 268 4.00 11.75 1.93
CA ALA A 268 3.54 12.18 3.25
C ALA A 268 3.99 11.24 4.38
N CYS A 269 3.96 9.91 4.15
CA CYS A 269 4.50 8.93 5.09
C CYS A 269 6.01 9.11 5.27
N ALA A 270 6.75 9.21 4.16
CA ALA A 270 8.20 9.22 4.18
C ALA A 270 8.82 10.47 4.83
N MET A 271 8.17 11.62 4.72
CA MET A 271 8.64 12.86 5.36
C MET A 271 8.89 12.69 6.85
N THR A 272 8.10 11.88 7.53
CA THR A 272 8.17 11.70 8.99
C THR A 272 9.13 10.61 9.44
N LEU A 273 9.62 9.75 8.52
CA LEU A 273 10.41 8.56 8.88
C LEU A 273 11.70 8.87 9.65
N PRO A 274 12.50 9.89 9.30
CA PRO A 274 13.71 10.21 10.08
C PRO A 274 13.40 10.58 11.52
N ALA A 275 12.37 11.39 11.76
CA ALA A 275 11.95 11.78 13.09
C ALA A 275 11.40 10.58 13.89
N LEU A 276 10.54 9.76 13.25
CA LEU A 276 9.98 8.56 13.88
C LEU A 276 11.04 7.50 14.18
N TRP A 277 12.07 7.38 13.34
CA TRP A 277 13.22 6.52 13.63
C TRP A 277 13.91 6.95 14.91
N ARG A 278 14.24 8.25 15.08
CA ARG A 278 14.87 8.76 16.29
C ARG A 278 14.07 8.50 17.56
N VAL A 279 12.74 8.53 17.45
CA VAL A 279 11.84 8.26 18.58
C VAL A 279 11.82 6.76 18.93
N ASN A 280 11.76 5.88 17.94
CA ASN A 280 11.53 4.45 18.16
C ASN A 280 12.82 3.63 18.31
N ALA A 281 13.92 3.99 17.62
CA ALA A 281 15.15 3.20 17.58
C ALA A 281 15.75 2.88 18.98
N PRO A 282 15.74 3.80 19.97
CA PRO A 282 16.24 3.50 21.31
C PRO A 282 15.49 2.35 22.01
N ARG A 283 14.21 2.14 21.67
CA ARG A 283 13.38 1.07 22.23
C ARG A 283 13.52 -0.27 21.49
N MET A 284 14.22 -0.28 20.35
CA MET A 284 14.45 -1.47 19.54
C MET A 284 15.93 -1.61 19.12
N ALA A 285 16.87 -1.31 19.99
CA ALA A 285 18.31 -1.26 19.69
C ALA A 285 18.84 -2.55 19.03
N ALA A 286 18.40 -3.73 19.48
CA ALA A 286 18.79 -5.00 18.88
C ALA A 286 18.28 -5.14 17.42
N LYS A 287 17.08 -4.66 17.12
CA LYS A 287 16.55 -4.65 15.74
C LYS A 287 17.28 -3.62 14.87
N ALA A 288 17.60 -2.45 15.44
CA ALA A 288 18.37 -1.41 14.74
C ALA A 288 19.76 -1.92 14.35
N GLU A 289 20.44 -2.65 15.24
CA GLU A 289 21.74 -3.26 14.94
C GLU A 289 21.63 -4.36 13.86
N ARG A 290 20.60 -5.21 13.92
CA ARG A 290 20.36 -6.21 12.87
C ARG A 290 20.05 -5.55 11.52
N LEU A 291 19.30 -4.47 11.51
CA LEU A 291 19.03 -3.70 10.29
C LEU A 291 20.33 -3.07 9.75
N ARG A 292 21.19 -2.51 10.61
CA ARG A 292 22.51 -1.99 10.21
C ARG A 292 23.35 -3.07 9.52
N GLN A 293 23.35 -4.30 10.05
CA GLN A 293 24.05 -5.42 9.42
C GLN A 293 23.47 -5.77 8.03
N ARG A 294 22.15 -5.67 7.85
CA ARG A 294 21.48 -5.86 6.54
C ARG A 294 21.73 -4.74 5.55
N LEU A 295 22.18 -3.58 6.04
CA LEU A 295 22.58 -2.39 5.24
C LEU A 295 24.10 -2.32 5.05
N ASP A 296 24.80 -3.46 5.08
CA ASP A 296 26.25 -3.54 4.92
C ASP A 296 27.03 -2.61 5.87
N GLY A 297 26.48 -2.41 7.07
CA GLY A 297 27.07 -1.59 8.12
C GLY A 297 26.64 -0.12 8.10
N GLU A 298 25.84 0.34 7.13
CA GLU A 298 25.28 1.69 7.12
C GLU A 298 24.34 1.90 8.31
N ASP A 299 24.48 3.02 9.02
CA ASP A 299 23.55 3.42 10.06
C ASP A 299 22.15 3.67 9.44
N PRO A 300 21.08 3.04 9.95
CA PRO A 300 19.74 3.27 9.44
C PRO A 300 19.28 4.74 9.47
N ALA A 301 19.75 5.55 10.45
CA ALA A 301 19.47 6.99 10.46
C ALA A 301 20.16 7.70 9.28
N ALA A 302 21.41 7.35 8.98
CA ALA A 302 22.14 7.88 7.84
C ALA A 302 21.51 7.45 6.51
N MET A 303 21.10 6.20 6.40
CA MET A 303 20.35 5.68 5.25
C MET A 303 19.07 6.50 5.02
N LEU A 304 18.26 6.72 6.06
CA LEU A 304 17.02 7.49 5.94
C LEU A 304 17.28 8.94 5.49
N GLU A 305 18.32 9.58 6.02
CA GLU A 305 18.67 10.94 5.61
C GLU A 305 19.20 10.98 4.16
N ARG A 306 19.93 9.97 3.73
CA ARG A 306 20.37 9.82 2.35
C ARG A 306 19.18 9.67 1.39
N LEU A 307 18.24 8.77 1.70
CA LEU A 307 17.03 8.57 0.90
C LEU A 307 16.12 9.80 0.91
N ARG A 308 16.02 10.51 2.05
CA ARG A 308 15.28 11.78 2.14
C ARG A 308 15.87 12.83 1.18
N ARG A 309 17.19 13.00 1.16
CA ARG A 309 17.86 13.94 0.25
C ARG A 309 17.64 13.55 -1.21
N PHE A 310 17.71 12.26 -1.53
CA PHE A 310 17.43 11.77 -2.88
C PHE A 310 15.99 12.12 -3.33
N ALA A 311 15.02 11.90 -2.47
CA ALA A 311 13.62 12.22 -2.75
C ALA A 311 13.41 13.74 -2.89
N ALA A 312 13.95 14.54 -1.95
CA ALA A 312 13.82 16.00 -1.95
C ALA A 312 14.43 16.68 -3.19
N ALA A 313 15.40 16.05 -3.83
CA ALA A 313 15.98 16.54 -5.10
C ALA A 313 15.06 16.30 -6.31
N ARG A 314 13.98 15.52 -6.17
CA ARG A 314 13.10 15.08 -7.27
C ARG A 314 11.65 15.49 -7.11
N VAL A 315 11.18 15.65 -5.88
CA VAL A 315 9.81 16.04 -5.54
C VAL A 315 9.81 17.02 -4.38
N PRO A 316 8.79 17.87 -4.24
CA PRO A 316 8.61 18.68 -3.04
C PRO A 316 8.57 17.76 -1.80
N PHE A 317 9.40 18.06 -0.78
CA PHE A 317 9.60 17.18 0.39
C PHE A 317 9.56 17.95 1.70
N THR A 318 8.83 19.06 1.74
CA THR A 318 8.52 19.85 2.94
C THR A 318 7.05 20.24 2.93
N LEU A 319 6.45 20.48 4.09
CA LEU A 319 5.05 20.85 4.17
C LEU A 319 4.78 22.23 3.54
N SER A 320 5.73 23.17 3.67
CA SER A 320 5.62 24.51 3.09
C SER A 320 5.56 24.48 1.56
N ALA A 321 6.24 23.52 0.92
CA ALA A 321 6.16 23.32 -0.53
C ALA A 321 4.75 22.90 -1.02
N TYR A 322 3.91 22.45 -0.11
CA TYR A 322 2.48 22.14 -0.34
C TYR A 322 1.55 23.18 0.29
N GLY A 323 2.08 24.35 0.67
CA GLY A 323 1.29 25.49 1.14
C GLY A 323 0.97 25.50 2.63
N ALA A 324 1.52 24.57 3.43
CA ALA A 324 1.36 24.60 4.87
C ALA A 324 2.17 25.74 5.50
N ARG A 325 1.62 26.33 6.55
CA ARG A 325 2.22 27.43 7.32
C ARG A 325 2.40 27.00 8.78
N PRO A 326 3.24 27.69 9.57
CA PRO A 326 3.44 27.35 10.98
C PRO A 326 2.15 27.24 11.80
N GLN A 327 1.15 28.08 11.51
CA GLN A 327 -0.14 28.07 12.20
C GLN A 327 -0.99 26.81 11.91
N ASP A 328 -0.75 26.11 10.80
CA ASP A 328 -1.52 24.95 10.39
C ASP A 328 -1.06 23.69 11.16
N ILE A 329 0.16 23.70 11.74
CA ILE A 329 0.78 22.56 12.44
C ILE A 329 -0.10 22.02 13.57
N GLY A 330 -0.74 22.92 14.34
CA GLY A 330 -1.62 22.51 15.44
C GLY A 330 -2.79 21.65 15.00
N GLU A 331 -3.48 22.08 13.96
CA GLU A 331 -4.64 21.38 13.43
C GLU A 331 -4.26 20.09 12.73
N LEU A 332 -3.13 20.09 12.01
CA LEU A 332 -2.59 18.88 11.40
C LEU A 332 -2.21 17.83 12.46
N ALA A 333 -1.58 18.26 13.56
CA ALA A 333 -1.20 17.36 14.65
C ALA A 333 -2.44 16.72 15.31
N GLN A 334 -3.47 17.51 15.62
CA GLN A 334 -4.73 16.99 16.20
C GLN A 334 -5.39 15.98 15.27
N ALA A 335 -5.39 16.24 13.96
CA ALA A 335 -6.00 15.34 12.96
C ALA A 335 -5.17 14.07 12.71
N SER A 336 -3.96 13.97 13.25
CA SER A 336 -3.04 12.84 13.03
C SER A 336 -3.34 11.60 13.90
N PHE A 337 -4.27 11.68 14.85
CA PHE A 337 -4.56 10.58 15.77
C PHE A 337 -5.65 9.65 15.25
N THR A 338 -5.25 8.68 14.43
CA THR A 338 -6.16 7.65 13.91
C THR A 338 -6.05 6.40 14.76
N LYS A 339 -7.17 5.99 15.40
CA LYS A 339 -7.26 4.75 16.17
C LYS A 339 -6.93 3.52 15.30
N GLY A 340 -6.14 2.58 15.85
CA GLY A 340 -5.67 1.40 15.12
C GLY A 340 -4.53 1.71 14.14
N ARG A 341 -3.92 2.91 14.26
CA ARG A 341 -2.70 3.33 13.57
C ARG A 341 -1.72 3.96 14.56
N MET A 342 -2.01 5.16 15.06
CA MET A 342 -1.12 5.87 16.00
C MET A 342 -0.78 5.00 17.21
N ASP A 343 -1.75 4.31 17.76
CA ASP A 343 -1.65 3.41 18.91
C ASP A 343 -0.87 2.10 18.65
N ASN A 344 -0.53 1.80 17.39
CA ASN A 344 0.35 0.68 17.04
C ASN A 344 1.84 1.04 17.15
N ASN A 345 2.18 2.33 17.23
CA ASN A 345 3.57 2.78 17.32
C ASN A 345 4.21 2.30 18.63
N LEU A 346 5.49 1.90 18.57
CA LEU A 346 6.21 1.33 19.73
C LEU A 346 6.29 2.31 20.89
N VAL A 347 6.61 3.56 20.58
CA VAL A 347 6.63 4.67 21.54
C VAL A 347 5.33 5.44 21.42
N ASP A 348 4.68 5.74 22.55
CA ASP A 348 3.51 6.61 22.57
C ASP A 348 3.89 8.02 22.14
N LEU A 349 3.09 8.57 21.23
CA LEU A 349 3.24 9.95 20.77
C LEU A 349 2.01 10.75 21.24
N ASP A 350 2.28 11.84 21.95
CA ASP A 350 1.26 12.84 22.25
C ASP A 350 1.20 13.93 21.17
N GLU A 351 0.27 14.86 21.33
CA GLU A 351 0.10 15.96 20.38
C GLU A 351 1.37 16.84 20.30
N ALA A 352 2.08 17.03 21.39
CA ALA A 352 3.30 17.85 21.41
C ALA A 352 4.41 17.18 20.59
N ALA A 353 4.59 15.87 20.71
CA ALA A 353 5.54 15.10 19.92
C ALA A 353 5.20 15.15 18.43
N VAL A 354 3.91 15.00 18.06
CA VAL A 354 3.48 15.09 16.65
C VAL A 354 3.68 16.51 16.11
N ARG A 355 3.40 17.55 16.89
CA ARG A 355 3.69 18.96 16.52
C ARG A 355 5.17 19.18 16.25
N ALA A 356 6.05 18.62 17.09
CA ALA A 356 7.50 18.72 16.88
C ALA A 356 7.95 18.03 15.58
N ILE A 357 7.43 16.84 15.28
CA ILE A 357 7.69 16.11 14.03
C ILE A 357 7.23 16.94 12.83
N LEU A 358 6.00 17.50 12.86
CA LEU A 358 5.47 18.30 11.77
C LEU A 358 6.24 19.64 11.60
N ALA A 359 6.69 20.25 12.68
CA ALA A 359 7.51 21.47 12.63
C ALA A 359 8.87 21.20 11.97
N GLU A 360 9.48 20.04 12.24
CA GLU A 360 10.77 19.65 11.63
C GLU A 360 10.67 19.51 10.10
N ILE A 361 9.54 19.02 9.58
CA ILE A 361 9.33 18.83 8.16
C ILE A 361 8.61 20.00 7.47
N LEU A 362 8.41 21.09 8.17
CA LEU A 362 7.75 22.29 7.63
C LEU A 362 8.59 22.92 6.50
N GLY A 363 9.91 23.04 6.68
CA GLY A 363 10.87 23.59 5.72
C GLY A 363 11.20 25.04 5.94
#